data_8613f1d2fd47823269f0cc01356614bc
#
_entry.id   8613f1d2fd47823269f0cc01356614bc
#
_cell.length_a   1.000
_cell.length_b   1.000
_cell.length_c   1.000
_cell.angle_alpha   90.00
_cell.angle_beta   90.00
_cell.angle_gamma   90.00
#
_symmetry.space_group_name_H-M   'P 1'
#
loop_
_entity.id
_entity.type
_entity.pdbx_description
1 polymer ?
#
loop_
_entity_poly.entity_id
_entity_poly.type
_entity_poly.pdbx_seq_one_letter_code
_entity_poly.pdbx_strand_id
1 'polypeptide(L)'
;MTQHPLDPLTAHEILSAVDIVRSQNRLTKRARFAVVALAEPTKAEVTNFAVGDSVDRRVELVILDKGATATYEVLVSVTRGELVSWDQAPADAQPPVLPEEWDLAENIAKNDPWFIEACRRRGVEDLQFVFLDPVSAGNFNDEQDEGRRLVRAVSYWREDGRDNGYAYPIGVVPVVDLYEERVIKILEGPEVPLPPTHGRFDVESQTVGTREELKDLQIVQPDGVSFTVSGNMINWQKWSMRASMHPREGLVLHTVSYDGRPVLYRAALAEMVVPYGDPTDEHYFKAVFDAGEYGLGQMANSLQLGCDCLGEIRYLDATFCDQNGQPMTIPQAICMHEEDYGILWKHFDARSDESEVRRNRRFVVSYICTVGNYDYGFYWYFYQDGTVELETKATGIMQTQTVPEGQLPQWGELVAPRLGAMHHQHFFNFRLDMTVDGPRNSVYEINSRYRPIDESNPHGIAMRPEATLLSRESEAVRDMDVSSNRYWKIINPEKENSLGAHTAYKLIPGHNSTLLAHP
;
A
#
# COMPACT_ATOMS: atom_id res chain seq x y z
N MET A 1 -23.45 14.86 -16.23
CA MET A 1 -23.50 13.41 -16.44
C MET A 1 -23.89 12.78 -15.12
N THR A 2 -24.71 11.76 -15.10
CA THR A 2 -25.07 11.05 -13.87
C THR A 2 -23.81 10.38 -13.31
N GLN A 3 -23.48 10.64 -12.05
CA GLN A 3 -22.30 10.11 -11.39
C GLN A 3 -22.50 8.60 -11.17
N HIS A 4 -21.46 7.81 -11.45
CA HIS A 4 -21.49 6.38 -11.17
C HIS A 4 -21.37 6.13 -9.65
N PRO A 5 -22.05 5.12 -9.07
CA PRO A 5 -22.02 4.86 -7.62
C PRO A 5 -20.61 4.70 -7.03
N LEU A 6 -19.66 4.19 -7.82
CA LEU A 6 -18.26 4.00 -7.41
C LEU A 6 -17.31 5.15 -7.83
N ASP A 7 -17.82 6.26 -8.35
CA ASP A 7 -16.93 7.41 -8.59
C ASP A 7 -16.42 7.97 -7.26
N PRO A 8 -15.15 8.41 -7.17
CA PRO A 8 -14.60 8.96 -5.93
C PRO A 8 -15.41 10.16 -5.44
N LEU A 9 -15.25 10.49 -4.16
CA LEU A 9 -15.88 11.67 -3.58
C LEU A 9 -15.36 12.94 -4.25
N THR A 10 -16.28 13.84 -4.55
CA THR A 10 -15.95 15.20 -4.98
C THR A 10 -15.62 16.08 -3.78
N ALA A 11 -14.91 17.19 -3.99
CA ALA A 11 -14.65 18.19 -2.96
C ALA A 11 -15.95 18.69 -2.30
N HIS A 12 -17.04 18.82 -3.10
CA HIS A 12 -18.34 19.24 -2.59
C HIS A 12 -18.96 18.18 -1.67
N GLU A 13 -18.87 16.89 -2.01
CA GLU A 13 -19.40 15.80 -1.19
C GLU A 13 -18.61 15.69 0.14
N ILE A 14 -17.29 15.88 0.12
CA ILE A 14 -16.45 15.94 1.32
C ILE A 14 -16.91 17.08 2.24
N LEU A 15 -17.04 18.29 1.72
CA LEU A 15 -17.51 19.42 2.52
C LEU A 15 -18.91 19.20 3.07
N SER A 16 -19.82 18.67 2.25
CA SER A 16 -21.19 18.36 2.69
C SER A 16 -21.22 17.33 3.82
N ALA A 17 -20.40 16.28 3.72
CA ALA A 17 -20.29 15.27 4.77
C ALA A 17 -19.76 15.85 6.08
N VAL A 18 -18.73 16.68 6.02
CA VAL A 18 -18.14 17.36 7.18
C VAL A 18 -19.17 18.31 7.82
N ASP A 19 -19.91 19.06 7.02
CA ASP A 19 -20.95 20.00 7.52
C ASP A 19 -22.12 19.26 8.20
N ILE A 20 -22.57 18.12 7.63
CA ILE A 20 -23.57 17.25 8.26
C ILE A 20 -23.09 16.82 9.65
N VAL A 21 -21.85 16.35 9.76
CA VAL A 21 -21.24 15.90 11.01
C VAL A 21 -21.15 17.05 12.02
N ARG A 22 -20.59 18.20 11.61
CA ARG A 22 -20.44 19.38 12.47
C ARG A 22 -21.76 19.93 12.96
N SER A 23 -22.82 19.90 12.15
CA SER A 23 -24.16 20.37 12.51
C SER A 23 -24.77 19.58 13.66
N GLN A 24 -24.29 18.37 13.97
CA GLN A 24 -24.78 17.57 15.10
C GLN A 24 -24.33 18.14 16.46
N ASN A 25 -23.36 19.04 16.50
CA ASN A 25 -22.84 19.67 17.72
C ASN A 25 -22.38 18.66 18.80
N ARG A 26 -21.85 17.48 18.37
CA ARG A 26 -21.38 16.40 19.26
C ARG A 26 -19.86 16.42 19.46
N LEU A 27 -19.13 17.17 18.63
CA LEU A 27 -17.68 17.21 18.62
C LEU A 27 -17.12 18.42 19.39
N THR A 28 -15.98 18.22 20.01
CA THR A 28 -15.19 19.34 20.57
C THR A 28 -14.45 20.09 19.45
N LYS A 29 -13.84 21.24 19.79
CA LYS A 29 -13.00 22.01 18.86
C LYS A 29 -11.69 21.29 18.49
N ARG A 30 -11.32 20.25 19.25
CA ARG A 30 -10.10 19.44 19.01
C ARG A 30 -10.36 18.21 18.15
N ALA A 31 -11.57 18.06 17.61
CA ALA A 31 -11.90 16.95 16.72
C ALA A 31 -11.17 17.07 15.36
N ARG A 32 -10.72 15.92 14.86
CA ARG A 32 -10.02 15.77 13.58
C ARG A 32 -10.66 14.66 12.76
N PHE A 33 -10.68 14.83 11.46
CA PHE A 33 -11.16 13.86 10.48
C PHE A 33 -9.98 12.98 10.07
N ALA A 34 -9.88 11.79 10.64
CA ALA A 34 -8.77 10.87 10.38
C ALA A 34 -8.95 10.14 9.04
N VAL A 35 -10.18 9.74 8.72
CA VAL A 35 -10.54 9.13 7.45
C VAL A 35 -11.88 9.71 6.98
N VAL A 36 -11.97 10.06 5.71
CA VAL A 36 -13.22 10.40 5.03
C VAL A 36 -13.20 9.70 3.68
N ALA A 37 -14.06 8.73 3.48
CA ALA A 37 -14.08 7.88 2.30
C ALA A 37 -15.49 7.65 1.77
N LEU A 38 -15.59 7.25 0.50
CA LEU A 38 -16.84 6.77 -0.06
C LEU A 38 -17.24 5.48 0.67
N ALA A 39 -18.41 5.48 1.31
CA ALA A 39 -19.04 4.24 1.72
C ALA A 39 -19.55 3.53 0.46
N GLU A 40 -18.75 2.57 -0.02
CA GLU A 40 -19.04 1.89 -1.29
C GLU A 40 -20.43 1.23 -1.23
N PRO A 41 -21.28 1.42 -2.27
CA PRO A 41 -22.56 0.76 -2.33
C PRO A 41 -22.40 -0.75 -2.48
N THR A 42 -23.46 -1.50 -2.21
CA THR A 42 -23.46 -2.95 -2.35
C THR A 42 -23.21 -3.37 -3.80
N LYS A 43 -22.66 -4.58 -4.00
CA LYS A 43 -22.48 -5.15 -5.35
C LYS A 43 -23.78 -5.14 -6.17
N ALA A 44 -24.91 -5.40 -5.52
CA ALA A 44 -26.22 -5.41 -6.18
C ALA A 44 -26.60 -4.01 -6.68
N GLU A 45 -26.39 -2.96 -5.89
CA GLU A 45 -26.63 -1.58 -6.31
C GLU A 45 -25.74 -1.19 -7.49
N VAL A 46 -24.46 -1.55 -7.45
CA VAL A 46 -23.51 -1.27 -8.54
C VAL A 46 -23.85 -2.04 -9.82
N THR A 47 -24.17 -3.34 -9.68
CA THR A 47 -24.45 -4.21 -10.82
C THR A 47 -25.76 -3.85 -11.54
N ASN A 48 -26.75 -3.38 -10.79
CA ASN A 48 -28.06 -3.00 -11.31
C ASN A 48 -28.13 -1.53 -11.76
N PHE A 49 -27.07 -0.74 -11.53
CA PHE A 49 -27.04 0.68 -11.87
C PHE A 49 -27.09 0.90 -13.38
N ALA A 50 -28.00 1.73 -13.81
CA ALA A 50 -28.07 2.26 -15.18
C ALA A 50 -27.82 3.78 -15.18
N VAL A 51 -27.24 4.28 -16.28
CA VAL A 51 -27.00 5.72 -16.42
C VAL A 51 -28.33 6.47 -16.38
N GLY A 52 -28.48 7.35 -15.39
CA GLY A 52 -29.72 8.08 -15.12
C GLY A 52 -30.40 7.69 -13.81
N ASP A 53 -29.98 6.59 -13.20
CA ASP A 53 -30.49 6.18 -11.88
C ASP A 53 -30.06 7.14 -10.77
N SER A 54 -30.93 7.27 -9.77
CA SER A 54 -30.60 7.98 -8.55
C SER A 54 -29.77 7.10 -7.62
N VAL A 55 -28.63 7.59 -7.16
CA VAL A 55 -27.74 6.89 -6.22
C VAL A 55 -27.73 7.61 -4.89
N ASP A 56 -27.89 6.86 -3.79
CA ASP A 56 -27.66 7.38 -2.45
C ASP A 56 -26.17 7.38 -2.13
N ARG A 57 -25.53 8.52 -2.34
CA ARG A 57 -24.11 8.72 -2.05
C ARG A 57 -23.89 8.86 -0.56
N ARG A 58 -23.12 7.93 0.01
CA ARG A 58 -22.80 7.90 1.43
C ARG A 58 -21.31 8.08 1.65
N VAL A 59 -20.99 8.67 2.78
CA VAL A 59 -19.60 8.92 3.20
C VAL A 59 -19.41 8.31 4.58
N GLU A 60 -18.38 7.51 4.73
CA GLU A 60 -17.89 7.02 6.02
C GLU A 60 -16.79 7.93 6.54
N LEU A 61 -16.83 8.20 7.83
CA LEU A 61 -15.84 9.07 8.48
C LEU A 61 -15.34 8.41 9.77
N VAL A 62 -14.03 8.45 9.97
CA VAL A 62 -13.40 8.16 11.26
C VAL A 62 -12.93 9.49 11.85
N ILE A 63 -13.41 9.81 13.05
CA ILE A 63 -13.18 11.11 13.69
C ILE A 63 -12.48 10.90 15.03
N LEU A 64 -11.30 11.47 15.19
CA LEU A 64 -10.60 11.56 16.45
C LEU A 64 -10.98 12.84 17.17
N ASP A 65 -11.67 12.74 18.28
CA ASP A 65 -11.94 13.91 19.15
C ASP A 65 -10.99 13.91 20.34
N LYS A 66 -9.87 14.60 20.17
CA LYS A 66 -8.83 14.72 21.21
C LYS A 66 -9.35 15.40 22.49
N GLY A 67 -10.40 16.22 22.39
CA GLY A 67 -11.00 16.89 23.55
C GLY A 67 -11.91 15.98 24.37
N ALA A 68 -12.46 14.96 23.74
CA ALA A 68 -13.28 13.92 24.38
C ALA A 68 -12.49 12.62 24.64
N THR A 69 -11.26 12.52 24.17
CA THR A 69 -10.44 11.29 24.18
C THR A 69 -11.23 10.10 23.60
N ALA A 70 -11.84 10.32 22.44
CA ALA A 70 -12.74 9.36 21.82
C ALA A 70 -12.56 9.32 20.30
N THR A 71 -12.78 8.15 19.73
CA THR A 71 -12.87 7.93 18.28
C THR A 71 -14.30 7.61 17.91
N TYR A 72 -14.81 8.20 16.83
CA TYR A 72 -16.15 7.96 16.33
C TYR A 72 -16.09 7.44 14.90
N GLU A 73 -16.94 6.46 14.62
CA GLU A 73 -17.26 5.98 13.28
C GLU A 73 -18.62 6.55 12.89
N VAL A 74 -18.65 7.30 11.79
CA VAL A 74 -19.84 8.05 11.38
C VAL A 74 -20.16 7.74 9.93
N LEU A 75 -21.45 7.51 9.64
CA LEU A 75 -21.95 7.36 8.28
C LEU A 75 -22.95 8.47 8.00
N VAL A 76 -22.77 9.17 6.88
CA VAL A 76 -23.69 10.20 6.41
C VAL A 76 -24.16 9.93 4.99
N SER A 77 -25.37 10.34 4.65
CA SER A 77 -25.85 10.41 3.26
C SER A 77 -25.73 11.85 2.76
N VAL A 78 -24.82 12.11 1.85
CA VAL A 78 -24.69 13.44 1.24
C VAL A 78 -25.79 13.72 0.22
N THR A 79 -26.39 12.67 -0.34
CA THR A 79 -27.56 12.80 -1.23
C THR A 79 -28.79 13.28 -0.49
N ARG A 80 -29.04 12.77 0.75
CA ARG A 80 -30.18 13.15 1.57
C ARG A 80 -29.88 14.29 2.54
N GLY A 81 -28.60 14.63 2.73
CA GLY A 81 -28.18 15.65 3.69
C GLY A 81 -28.39 15.25 5.14
N GLU A 82 -28.25 13.97 5.48
CA GLU A 82 -28.58 13.44 6.81
C GLU A 82 -27.50 12.53 7.40
N LEU A 83 -27.47 12.49 8.74
CA LEU A 83 -26.71 11.52 9.52
C LEU A 83 -27.41 10.15 9.45
N VAL A 84 -26.65 9.09 9.10
CA VAL A 84 -27.15 7.71 9.05
C VAL A 84 -26.82 6.95 10.32
N SER A 85 -25.56 6.98 10.77
CA SER A 85 -25.13 6.39 12.03
C SER A 85 -24.00 7.19 12.68
N TRP A 86 -23.85 7.00 13.99
CA TRP A 86 -22.80 7.61 14.80
C TRP A 86 -22.48 6.69 15.96
N ASP A 87 -21.38 6.00 15.86
CA ASP A 87 -20.93 5.01 16.82
C ASP A 87 -19.60 5.42 17.44
N GLN A 88 -19.43 5.20 18.73
CA GLN A 88 -18.14 5.38 19.37
C GLN A 88 -17.34 4.07 19.25
N ALA A 89 -16.12 4.18 18.74
CA ALA A 89 -15.20 3.04 18.69
C ALA A 89 -14.80 2.58 20.10
N PRO A 90 -14.38 1.33 20.28
CA PRO A 90 -13.80 0.86 21.54
C PRO A 90 -12.69 1.77 22.05
N ALA A 91 -12.54 1.89 23.37
CA ALA A 91 -11.61 2.84 23.99
C ALA A 91 -10.12 2.56 23.64
N ASP A 92 -9.81 1.33 23.30
CA ASP A 92 -8.48 0.86 22.86
C ASP A 92 -8.25 0.99 21.35
N ALA A 93 -9.29 1.30 20.57
CA ALA A 93 -9.17 1.51 19.14
C ALA A 93 -8.62 2.91 18.84
N GLN A 94 -7.53 2.97 18.11
CA GLN A 94 -6.87 4.22 17.71
C GLN A 94 -7.00 4.41 16.19
N PRO A 95 -7.37 5.61 15.73
CA PRO A 95 -7.34 5.93 14.29
C PRO A 95 -5.91 6.15 13.81
N PRO A 96 -5.70 6.27 12.47
CA PRO A 96 -4.38 6.59 11.91
C PRO A 96 -3.70 7.77 12.60
N VAL A 97 -2.36 7.76 12.58
CA VAL A 97 -1.55 8.91 13.03
C VAL A 97 -1.75 10.05 12.04
N LEU A 98 -2.13 11.22 12.56
CA LEU A 98 -2.43 12.38 11.75
C LEU A 98 -1.17 13.18 11.40
N PRO A 99 -1.11 13.88 10.26
CA PRO A 99 0.04 14.71 9.91
C PRO A 99 0.43 15.73 10.99
N GLU A 100 -0.55 16.39 11.63
CA GLU A 100 -0.27 17.33 12.74
C GLU A 100 0.38 16.65 13.96
N GLU A 101 0.17 15.34 14.13
CA GLU A 101 0.71 14.60 15.27
C GLU A 101 2.20 14.28 15.09
N TRP A 102 2.69 14.25 13.84
CA TRP A 102 4.11 14.14 13.57
C TRP A 102 4.87 15.38 14.02
N ASP A 103 4.41 16.56 13.59
CA ASP A 103 4.99 17.84 14.01
C ASP A 103 4.86 18.04 15.52
N LEU A 104 3.72 17.63 16.10
CA LEU A 104 3.47 17.72 17.53
C LEU A 104 4.46 16.85 18.32
N ALA A 105 4.65 15.61 17.93
CA ALA A 105 5.56 14.68 18.60
C ALA A 105 7.01 15.17 18.54
N GLU A 106 7.44 15.67 17.36
CA GLU A 106 8.77 16.27 17.20
C GLU A 106 8.96 17.49 18.11
N ASN A 107 7.98 18.40 18.12
CA ASN A 107 8.04 19.61 18.94
C ASN A 107 8.08 19.30 20.45
N ILE A 108 7.27 18.32 20.90
CA ILE A 108 7.28 17.88 22.30
C ILE A 108 8.64 17.30 22.67
N ALA A 109 9.17 16.39 21.85
CA ALA A 109 10.47 15.75 22.11
C ALA A 109 11.61 16.75 22.17
N LYS A 110 11.70 17.68 21.22
CA LYS A 110 12.76 18.71 21.15
C LYS A 110 12.75 19.68 22.35
N ASN A 111 11.65 19.77 23.08
CA ASN A 111 11.54 20.60 24.29
C ASN A 111 11.64 19.78 25.60
N ASP A 112 11.78 18.47 25.51
CA ASP A 112 11.85 17.59 26.67
C ASP A 112 13.29 17.50 27.22
N PRO A 113 13.52 17.74 28.53
CA PRO A 113 14.86 17.71 29.10
C PRO A 113 15.56 16.35 29.01
N TRP A 114 14.82 15.24 29.07
CA TRP A 114 15.40 13.90 28.97
C TRP A 114 15.89 13.62 27.56
N PHE A 115 15.11 13.99 26.56
CA PHE A 115 15.49 13.85 25.14
C PHE A 115 16.70 14.72 24.82
N ILE A 116 16.69 16.00 25.24
CA ILE A 116 17.80 16.93 25.04
C ILE A 116 19.10 16.36 25.61
N GLU A 117 19.07 15.86 26.86
CA GLU A 117 20.24 15.30 27.52
C GLU A 117 20.72 14.00 26.84
N ALA A 118 19.82 13.13 26.41
CA ALA A 118 20.15 11.91 25.68
C ALA A 118 20.85 12.20 24.33
N CYS A 119 20.38 13.22 23.60
CA CYS A 119 21.00 13.69 22.38
C CYS A 119 22.39 14.29 22.64
N ARG A 120 22.51 15.11 23.68
CA ARG A 120 23.79 15.76 24.07
C ARG A 120 24.88 14.73 24.39
N ARG A 121 24.54 13.64 25.10
CA ARG A 121 25.48 12.55 25.38
C ARG A 121 26.05 11.89 24.11
N ARG A 122 25.32 11.98 22.99
CA ARG A 122 25.72 11.45 21.67
C ARG A 122 26.37 12.47 20.76
N GLY A 123 26.65 13.69 21.32
CA GLY A 123 27.30 14.78 20.59
C GLY A 123 26.37 15.64 19.75
N VAL A 124 25.04 15.49 19.91
CA VAL A 124 24.04 16.32 19.23
C VAL A 124 23.61 17.43 20.17
N GLU A 125 24.19 18.61 19.98
CA GLU A 125 23.93 19.80 20.82
C GLU A 125 22.81 20.67 20.27
N ASP A 126 22.71 20.79 18.93
CA ASP A 126 21.73 21.63 18.26
C ASP A 126 20.58 20.77 17.70
N LEU A 127 19.42 20.86 18.35
CA LEU A 127 18.25 20.10 17.99
C LEU A 127 17.49 20.66 16.76
N GLN A 128 17.87 21.81 16.22
CA GLN A 128 17.25 22.32 14.98
C GLN A 128 17.49 21.38 13.80
N PHE A 129 18.59 20.64 13.81
CA PHE A 129 18.98 19.67 12.79
C PHE A 129 18.46 18.24 13.05
N VAL A 130 17.77 18.03 14.16
CA VAL A 130 17.13 16.77 14.49
C VAL A 130 15.74 16.72 13.86
N PHE A 131 15.37 15.59 13.31
CA PHE A 131 14.00 15.28 12.95
C PHE A 131 13.61 13.92 13.53
N LEU A 132 12.33 13.68 13.69
CA LEU A 132 11.81 12.46 14.27
C LEU A 132 10.78 11.83 13.33
N ASP A 133 10.84 10.50 13.21
CA ASP A 133 9.82 9.70 12.56
C ASP A 133 8.93 9.05 13.62
N PRO A 134 7.73 9.57 13.86
CA PRO A 134 6.78 8.98 14.79
C PRO A 134 6.22 7.68 14.22
N VAL A 135 6.47 6.59 14.91
CA VAL A 135 5.92 5.26 14.62
C VAL A 135 4.82 4.98 15.63
N SER A 136 3.74 4.36 15.18
CA SER A 136 2.68 3.89 16.07
C SER A 136 3.28 3.06 17.22
N ALA A 137 2.78 3.29 18.42
CA ALA A 137 3.34 2.63 19.60
C ALA A 137 3.16 1.11 19.59
N GLY A 138 2.14 0.60 18.90
CA GLY A 138 1.75 -0.80 19.00
C GLY A 138 1.17 -1.14 20.39
N ASN A 139 0.75 -2.38 20.56
CA ASN A 139 0.29 -2.90 21.85
C ASN A 139 1.21 -4.05 22.30
N PHE A 140 2.01 -3.80 23.32
CA PHE A 140 2.95 -4.78 23.90
C PHE A 140 2.53 -5.21 25.31
N ASN A 141 1.26 -5.01 25.69
CA ASN A 141 0.70 -5.31 27.01
C ASN A 141 1.43 -4.57 28.15
N ASP A 142 1.94 -3.36 27.89
CA ASP A 142 2.47 -2.48 28.93
C ASP A 142 1.30 -1.73 29.57
N GLU A 143 1.01 -1.98 30.85
CA GLU A 143 -0.09 -1.33 31.58
C GLU A 143 0.03 0.21 31.58
N GLN A 144 1.24 0.75 31.40
CA GLN A 144 1.48 2.20 31.35
C GLN A 144 1.02 2.82 30.02
N ASP A 145 0.88 2.01 28.96
CA ASP A 145 0.48 2.46 27.63
C ASP A 145 -1.06 2.43 27.45
N GLU A 146 -1.77 1.75 28.35
CA GLU A 146 -3.22 1.53 28.23
C GLU A 146 -4.02 2.84 28.25
N GLY A 147 -4.93 2.99 27.29
CA GLY A 147 -5.82 4.16 27.17
C GLY A 147 -5.13 5.44 26.68
N ARG A 148 -3.84 5.38 26.32
CA ARG A 148 -3.08 6.51 25.79
C ARG A 148 -3.00 6.49 24.28
N ARG A 149 -2.82 7.67 23.70
CA ARG A 149 -2.45 7.81 22.28
C ARG A 149 -0.96 8.08 22.18
N LEU A 150 -0.20 7.04 21.91
CA LEU A 150 1.25 7.08 21.95
C LEU A 150 1.86 6.97 20.55
N VAL A 151 3.01 7.64 20.38
CA VAL A 151 3.95 7.39 19.30
C VAL A 151 5.36 7.20 19.86
N ARG A 152 6.14 6.33 19.21
CA ARG A 152 7.57 6.16 19.46
C ARG A 152 8.31 6.85 18.32
N ALA A 153 8.92 7.99 18.60
CA ALA A 153 9.48 8.84 17.58
C ALA A 153 10.98 8.57 17.41
N VAL A 154 11.35 7.85 16.35
CA VAL A 154 12.74 7.51 16.05
C VAL A 154 13.47 8.77 15.62
N SER A 155 14.62 9.06 16.23
CA SER A 155 15.33 10.31 16.00
C SER A 155 16.54 10.17 15.08
N TYR A 156 16.69 11.15 14.21
CA TYR A 156 17.76 11.29 13.23
C TYR A 156 18.29 12.73 13.23
N TRP A 157 19.53 12.87 12.78
CA TRP A 157 20.15 14.16 12.55
C TRP A 157 20.40 14.39 11.06
N ARG A 158 20.44 15.61 10.59
CA ARG A 158 20.81 15.97 9.22
C ARG A 158 21.56 17.30 9.20
N GLU A 159 22.54 17.43 8.32
CA GLU A 159 23.35 18.65 8.23
C GLU A 159 22.53 19.85 7.71
N ASP A 160 21.65 19.59 6.76
CA ASP A 160 20.74 20.58 6.18
C ASP A 160 19.45 19.91 5.63
N GLY A 161 18.57 20.70 5.00
CA GLY A 161 17.30 20.21 4.45
C GLY A 161 17.40 19.24 3.26
N ARG A 162 18.57 19.09 2.66
CA ARG A 162 18.86 18.17 1.55
C ARG A 162 19.65 16.94 1.98
N ASP A 163 20.08 16.89 3.23
CA ASP A 163 20.86 15.78 3.72
C ASP A 163 19.99 14.56 4.02
N ASN A 164 20.56 13.37 3.86
CA ASN A 164 19.90 12.13 4.21
C ASN A 164 20.06 11.84 5.71
N GLY A 165 19.07 12.22 6.50
CA GLY A 165 19.11 12.01 7.94
C GLY A 165 19.18 10.54 8.36
N TYR A 166 18.71 9.60 7.54
CA TYR A 166 18.86 8.17 7.84
C TYR A 166 20.31 7.69 7.81
N ALA A 167 21.26 8.50 7.34
CA ALA A 167 22.68 8.25 7.53
C ALA A 167 23.18 8.56 8.95
N TYR A 168 22.36 9.26 9.76
CA TYR A 168 22.75 9.75 11.09
C TYR A 168 21.68 9.42 12.16
N PRO A 169 21.37 8.14 12.40
CA PRO A 169 20.50 7.75 13.48
C PRO A 169 21.14 8.19 14.81
N ILE A 170 20.32 8.72 15.74
CA ILE A 170 20.80 9.18 17.05
C ILE A 170 20.76 8.05 18.07
N GLY A 171 19.85 7.05 17.89
CA GLY A 171 19.67 5.97 18.83
C GLY A 171 18.93 6.42 20.10
N VAL A 172 18.02 7.36 19.97
CA VAL A 172 17.15 7.86 21.04
C VAL A 172 15.73 7.90 20.54
N VAL A 173 14.81 7.26 21.24
CA VAL A 173 13.40 7.17 20.85
C VAL A 173 12.51 7.67 21.98
N PRO A 174 12.05 8.92 21.96
CA PRO A 174 11.06 9.38 22.92
C PRO A 174 9.71 8.72 22.65
N VAL A 175 9.06 8.27 23.71
CA VAL A 175 7.66 7.83 23.72
C VAL A 175 6.82 9.04 24.09
N VAL A 176 6.01 9.51 23.15
CA VAL A 176 5.23 10.74 23.30
C VAL A 176 3.76 10.40 23.45
N ASP A 177 3.16 10.92 24.52
CA ASP A 177 1.71 10.90 24.73
C ASP A 177 1.10 12.13 24.02
N LEU A 178 0.32 11.86 22.97
CA LEU A 178 -0.29 12.90 22.12
C LEU A 178 -1.56 13.52 22.75
N TYR A 179 -2.14 12.88 23.78
CA TYR A 179 -3.25 13.47 24.55
C TYR A 179 -2.73 14.39 25.64
N GLU A 180 -1.72 13.93 26.41
CA GLU A 180 -1.10 14.70 27.49
C GLU A 180 0.00 15.67 26.99
N GLU A 181 0.38 15.54 25.72
CA GLU A 181 1.38 16.39 25.04
C GLU A 181 2.73 16.44 25.80
N ARG A 182 3.23 15.27 26.18
CA ARG A 182 4.50 15.12 26.90
C ARG A 182 5.24 13.84 26.56
N VAL A 183 6.55 13.84 26.75
CA VAL A 183 7.36 12.61 26.75
C VAL A 183 7.07 11.85 28.05
N ILE A 184 6.78 10.55 27.94
CA ILE A 184 6.54 9.69 29.10
C ILE A 184 7.70 8.73 29.39
N LYS A 185 8.52 8.44 28.36
CA LYS A 185 9.66 7.52 28.44
C LYS A 185 10.66 7.83 27.34
N ILE A 186 11.93 7.55 27.57
CA ILE A 186 12.97 7.52 26.53
C ILE A 186 13.46 6.08 26.38
N LEU A 187 13.45 5.55 25.17
CA LEU A 187 14.10 4.31 24.79
C LEU A 187 15.46 4.67 24.19
N GLU A 188 16.50 3.98 24.59
CA GLU A 188 17.86 4.32 24.19
C GLU A 188 18.61 3.10 23.65
N GLY A 189 19.22 3.28 22.49
CA GLY A 189 20.24 2.39 21.95
C GLY A 189 21.62 2.71 22.50
N PRO A 190 22.67 2.14 21.89
CA PRO A 190 24.05 2.39 22.29
C PRO A 190 24.39 3.89 22.31
N GLU A 191 25.07 4.33 23.38
CA GLU A 191 25.57 5.72 23.47
C GLU A 191 26.86 5.86 22.67
N VAL A 192 26.73 6.19 21.39
CA VAL A 192 27.84 6.34 20.46
C VAL A 192 27.68 7.63 19.63
N PRO A 193 28.78 8.24 19.16
CA PRO A 193 28.69 9.39 18.26
C PRO A 193 28.01 9.04 16.95
N LEU A 194 27.44 10.04 16.27
CA LEU A 194 26.84 9.90 14.95
C LEU A 194 27.79 9.20 13.97
N PRO A 195 27.25 8.38 13.04
CA PRO A 195 28.04 7.78 11.96
C PRO A 195 28.79 8.86 11.16
N PRO A 196 30.04 8.58 10.74
CA PRO A 196 30.87 9.59 10.07
C PRO A 196 30.65 9.67 8.56
N THR A 197 29.90 8.73 7.99
CA THR A 197 29.75 8.61 6.54
C THR A 197 28.65 9.53 6.04
N HIS A 198 28.98 10.31 5.03
CA HIS A 198 28.05 11.20 4.37
C HIS A 198 26.97 10.41 3.59
N GLY A 199 25.72 10.78 3.76
CA GLY A 199 24.58 10.02 3.23
C GLY A 199 23.80 10.68 2.10
N ARG A 200 24.26 11.81 1.56
CA ARG A 200 23.55 12.52 0.49
C ARG A 200 23.34 11.66 -0.73
N PHE A 201 22.15 11.71 -1.29
CA PHE A 201 21.73 10.94 -2.46
C PHE A 201 21.41 11.83 -3.68
N ASP A 202 21.45 13.15 -3.56
CA ASP A 202 21.30 14.03 -4.71
C ASP A 202 22.47 13.87 -5.70
N VAL A 203 22.18 14.04 -7.00
CA VAL A 203 23.13 13.78 -8.08
C VAL A 203 24.39 14.64 -7.95
N GLU A 204 24.27 15.85 -7.44
CA GLU A 204 25.39 16.79 -7.28
C GLU A 204 26.38 16.33 -6.20
N SER A 205 25.89 15.61 -5.19
CA SER A 205 26.68 15.13 -4.06
C SER A 205 27.27 13.73 -4.27
N GLN A 206 26.84 13.00 -5.29
CA GLN A 206 27.32 11.64 -5.53
C GLN A 206 28.75 11.61 -6.05
N THR A 207 29.62 11.00 -5.28
CA THR A 207 31.05 10.84 -5.64
C THR A 207 31.29 9.90 -6.82
N VAL A 208 30.35 9.01 -7.11
CA VAL A 208 30.45 8.00 -8.18
C VAL A 208 29.83 8.49 -9.49
N GLY A 209 29.02 9.55 -9.45
CA GLY A 209 28.31 10.09 -10.61
C GLY A 209 27.24 9.14 -11.17
N THR A 210 26.59 9.58 -12.23
CA THR A 210 25.66 8.77 -13.00
C THR A 210 26.39 8.04 -14.13
N ARG A 211 25.79 6.97 -14.65
CA ARG A 211 26.33 6.23 -15.81
C ARG A 211 26.17 7.07 -17.07
N GLU A 212 27.27 7.53 -17.64
CA GLU A 212 27.30 8.38 -18.84
C GLU A 212 27.19 7.60 -20.16
N GLU A 213 27.51 6.28 -20.13
CA GLU A 213 27.48 5.43 -21.32
C GLU A 213 26.08 5.03 -21.79
N LEU A 214 25.05 5.24 -20.98
CA LEU A 214 23.67 4.95 -21.35
C LEU A 214 23.15 5.96 -22.37
N LYS A 215 22.57 5.46 -23.46
CA LYS A 215 21.87 6.28 -24.46
C LYS A 215 20.41 6.43 -24.09
N ASP A 216 19.84 7.56 -24.49
CA ASP A 216 18.42 7.85 -24.26
C ASP A 216 17.52 6.77 -24.87
N LEU A 217 16.55 6.34 -24.11
CA LEU A 217 15.46 5.48 -24.57
C LEU A 217 14.18 6.30 -24.64
N GLN A 218 13.58 6.33 -25.81
CA GLN A 218 12.30 7.03 -26.04
C GLN A 218 11.21 6.03 -26.36
N ILE A 219 10.05 6.21 -25.74
CA ILE A 219 8.80 5.50 -26.02
C ILE A 219 7.87 6.49 -26.70
N VAL A 220 7.52 6.24 -27.96
CA VAL A 220 6.73 7.15 -28.78
C VAL A 220 5.55 6.43 -29.38
N GLN A 221 4.35 7.00 -29.24
CA GLN A 221 3.12 6.58 -29.88
C GLN A 221 2.61 7.72 -30.79
N PRO A 222 3.07 7.79 -32.06
CA PRO A 222 2.81 8.96 -32.93
C PRO A 222 1.32 9.23 -33.17
N ASP A 223 0.49 8.18 -33.16
CA ASP A 223 -0.95 8.25 -33.35
C ASP A 223 -1.72 8.39 -32.03
N GLY A 224 -1.00 8.56 -30.91
CA GLY A 224 -1.56 8.65 -29.56
C GLY A 224 -1.75 7.30 -28.89
N VAL A 225 -2.34 7.33 -27.69
CA VAL A 225 -2.58 6.14 -26.86
C VAL A 225 -3.73 5.29 -27.41
N SER A 226 -3.66 3.96 -27.19
CA SER A 226 -4.72 3.02 -27.63
C SER A 226 -5.80 2.78 -26.56
N PHE A 227 -5.83 3.59 -25.49
CA PHE A 227 -6.83 3.52 -24.44
C PHE A 227 -7.62 4.81 -24.30
N THR A 228 -8.78 4.73 -23.68
CA THR A 228 -9.63 5.88 -23.38
C THR A 228 -9.89 5.99 -21.88
N VAL A 229 -9.97 7.23 -21.40
CA VAL A 229 -10.31 7.55 -20.01
C VAL A 229 -11.50 8.50 -20.05
N SER A 230 -12.59 8.14 -19.36
CA SER A 230 -13.79 8.96 -19.22
C SER A 230 -14.21 9.00 -17.74
N GLY A 231 -13.90 10.12 -17.06
CA GLY A 231 -13.93 10.15 -15.60
C GLY A 231 -12.99 9.07 -15.04
N ASN A 232 -13.51 8.17 -14.24
CA ASN A 232 -12.75 7.06 -13.65
C ASN A 232 -12.86 5.74 -14.45
N MET A 233 -13.59 5.74 -15.57
CA MET A 233 -13.71 4.59 -16.48
C MET A 233 -12.56 4.57 -17.46
N ILE A 234 -11.89 3.44 -17.55
CA ILE A 234 -10.74 3.16 -18.43
C ILE A 234 -11.12 2.01 -19.35
N ASN A 235 -10.86 2.17 -20.65
CA ASN A 235 -11.01 1.09 -21.63
C ASN A 235 -9.71 0.94 -22.43
N TRP A 236 -9.22 -0.29 -22.52
CA TRP A 236 -8.07 -0.64 -23.33
C TRP A 236 -8.27 -1.98 -24.02
N GLN A 237 -8.37 -1.96 -25.35
CA GLN A 237 -8.67 -3.16 -26.15
C GLN A 237 -9.93 -3.90 -25.62
N LYS A 238 -9.78 -5.10 -25.07
CA LYS A 238 -10.86 -5.89 -24.49
C LYS A 238 -11.08 -5.61 -22.99
N TRP A 239 -10.21 -4.84 -22.37
CA TRP A 239 -10.31 -4.48 -20.96
C TRP A 239 -11.20 -3.27 -20.74
N SER A 240 -11.97 -3.33 -19.67
CA SER A 240 -12.73 -2.22 -19.12
C SER A 240 -12.64 -2.26 -17.60
N MET A 241 -12.38 -1.12 -16.94
CA MET A 241 -12.24 -1.03 -15.49
C MET A 241 -12.47 0.40 -15.00
N ARG A 242 -12.72 0.54 -13.70
CA ARG A 242 -12.67 1.82 -13.00
C ARG A 242 -11.48 1.86 -12.08
N ALA A 243 -10.81 3.01 -12.01
CA ALA A 243 -9.71 3.26 -11.08
C ALA A 243 -10.04 4.47 -10.21
N SER A 244 -9.79 4.34 -8.92
CA SER A 244 -9.95 5.43 -7.95
C SER A 244 -8.91 5.31 -6.84
N MET A 245 -8.76 6.38 -6.03
CA MET A 245 -7.91 6.35 -4.85
C MET A 245 -8.76 6.31 -3.58
N HIS A 246 -8.45 5.37 -2.70
CA HIS A 246 -9.01 5.28 -1.36
C HIS A 246 -7.98 5.82 -0.35
N PRO A 247 -8.35 6.65 0.64
CA PRO A 247 -7.38 7.28 1.55
C PRO A 247 -6.49 6.28 2.28
N ARG A 248 -7.03 5.12 2.68
CA ARG A 248 -6.30 4.06 3.38
C ARG A 248 -5.58 3.10 2.42
N GLU A 249 -6.28 2.58 1.40
CA GLU A 249 -5.80 1.45 0.58
C GLU A 249 -4.98 1.88 -0.65
N GLY A 250 -4.96 3.17 -0.98
CA GLY A 250 -4.35 3.66 -2.22
C GLY A 250 -5.20 3.34 -3.45
N LEU A 251 -4.58 2.86 -4.51
CA LEU A 251 -5.26 2.55 -5.77
C LEU A 251 -6.24 1.38 -5.62
N VAL A 252 -7.49 1.63 -5.95
CA VAL A 252 -8.55 0.63 -6.02
C VAL A 252 -9.05 0.48 -7.45
N LEU A 253 -9.09 -0.75 -7.93
CA LEU A 253 -9.68 -1.12 -9.20
C LEU A 253 -11.07 -1.73 -8.97
N HIS A 254 -12.05 -1.27 -9.74
CA HIS A 254 -13.42 -1.77 -9.65
C HIS A 254 -13.93 -2.27 -11.00
N THR A 255 -14.84 -3.21 -10.96
CA THR A 255 -15.62 -3.72 -12.12
C THR A 255 -14.75 -4.08 -13.31
N VAL A 256 -13.60 -4.69 -13.04
CA VAL A 256 -12.66 -5.11 -14.09
C VAL A 256 -13.31 -6.22 -14.93
N SER A 257 -13.36 -6.00 -16.23
CA SER A 257 -13.91 -6.95 -17.20
C SER A 257 -12.99 -7.12 -18.39
N TYR A 258 -13.04 -8.31 -19.01
CA TYR A 258 -12.34 -8.64 -20.24
C TYR A 258 -13.32 -9.19 -21.27
N ASP A 259 -13.39 -8.54 -22.45
CA ASP A 259 -14.32 -8.88 -23.54
C ASP A 259 -15.81 -8.90 -23.07
N GLY A 260 -16.17 -7.91 -22.23
CA GLY A 260 -17.50 -7.79 -21.61
C GLY A 260 -17.80 -8.81 -20.49
N ARG A 261 -16.85 -9.68 -20.15
CA ARG A 261 -17.00 -10.69 -19.09
C ARG A 261 -16.37 -10.17 -17.79
N PRO A 262 -17.08 -10.18 -16.65
CA PRO A 262 -16.53 -9.73 -15.38
C PRO A 262 -15.40 -10.68 -14.91
N VAL A 263 -14.35 -10.08 -14.34
CA VAL A 263 -13.16 -10.75 -13.81
C VAL A 263 -12.96 -10.45 -12.33
N LEU A 264 -12.90 -9.15 -11.99
CA LEU A 264 -12.72 -8.66 -10.63
C LEU A 264 -13.79 -7.60 -10.35
N TYR A 265 -14.50 -7.72 -9.24
CA TYR A 265 -15.40 -6.66 -8.77
C TYR A 265 -14.61 -5.54 -8.09
N ARG A 266 -13.67 -5.89 -7.22
CA ARG A 266 -12.80 -4.97 -6.50
C ARG A 266 -11.42 -5.58 -6.29
N ALA A 267 -10.38 -4.80 -6.47
CA ALA A 267 -9.01 -5.19 -6.17
C ALA A 267 -8.25 -4.01 -5.56
N ALA A 268 -7.64 -4.23 -4.40
CA ALA A 268 -6.85 -3.23 -3.69
C ALA A 268 -5.86 -3.87 -2.72
N LEU A 269 -4.88 -3.09 -2.27
CA LEU A 269 -4.05 -3.43 -1.12
C LEU A 269 -4.88 -3.20 0.15
N ALA A 270 -5.24 -4.28 0.85
CA ALA A 270 -6.04 -4.17 2.08
C ALA A 270 -5.21 -3.72 3.28
N GLU A 271 -3.95 -4.19 3.35
CA GLU A 271 -2.99 -3.83 4.40
C GLU A 271 -1.56 -4.11 3.93
N MET A 272 -0.62 -3.42 4.53
CA MET A 272 0.81 -3.70 4.42
C MET A 272 1.41 -3.71 5.82
N VAL A 273 2.23 -4.73 6.12
CA VAL A 273 2.92 -4.81 7.41
C VAL A 273 4.43 -4.97 7.21
N VAL A 274 5.19 -4.23 8.02
CA VAL A 274 6.66 -4.21 7.98
C VAL A 274 7.21 -4.57 9.36
N PRO A 275 7.33 -5.88 9.68
CA PRO A 275 7.92 -6.32 10.94
C PRO A 275 9.45 -6.25 10.87
N TYR A 276 10.04 -5.61 11.86
CA TYR A 276 11.48 -5.53 12.07
C TYR A 276 11.95 -6.63 13.03
N GLY A 277 13.13 -7.19 12.78
CA GLY A 277 13.68 -8.33 13.53
C GLY A 277 14.63 -7.96 14.67
N ASP A 278 14.71 -6.70 15.06
CA ASP A 278 15.61 -6.22 16.12
C ASP A 278 14.83 -6.08 17.45
N PRO A 279 15.12 -6.91 18.48
CA PRO A 279 14.43 -6.89 19.76
C PRO A 279 14.95 -5.86 20.76
N THR A 280 15.87 -4.98 20.37
CA THR A 280 16.42 -3.94 21.26
C THR A 280 15.38 -2.89 21.62
N ASP A 281 15.62 -2.14 22.68
CA ASP A 281 14.68 -1.13 23.19
C ASP A 281 14.31 -0.07 22.15
N GLU A 282 15.23 0.28 21.24
CA GLU A 282 15.01 1.28 20.21
C GLU A 282 14.26 0.73 18.97
N HIS A 283 14.00 -0.60 18.89
CA HIS A 283 13.46 -1.22 17.68
C HIS A 283 12.34 -2.25 17.89
N TYR A 284 12.18 -2.87 19.07
CA TYR A 284 11.26 -3.98 19.30
C TYR A 284 9.80 -3.69 18.90
N PHE A 285 9.41 -2.42 18.90
CA PHE A 285 8.06 -1.96 18.61
C PHE A 285 7.77 -1.81 17.11
N LYS A 286 8.78 -1.91 16.26
CA LYS A 286 8.63 -1.67 14.81
C LYS A 286 7.98 -2.89 14.13
N ALA A 287 6.68 -2.87 14.06
CA ALA A 287 5.84 -3.79 13.28
C ALA A 287 4.70 -2.98 12.68
N VAL A 288 5.04 -2.14 11.71
CA VAL A 288 4.18 -1.06 11.20
C VAL A 288 3.13 -1.62 10.25
N PHE A 289 1.86 -1.23 10.45
CA PHE A 289 0.73 -1.50 9.56
C PHE A 289 0.43 -0.25 8.74
N ASP A 290 1.13 -0.08 7.64
CA ASP A 290 1.22 1.19 6.91
C ASP A 290 -0.12 1.70 6.37
N ALA A 291 -1.01 0.82 5.90
CA ALA A 291 -2.31 1.25 5.42
C ALA A 291 -3.23 1.68 6.58
N GLY A 292 -3.26 0.89 7.65
CA GLY A 292 -4.11 1.16 8.82
C GLY A 292 -3.61 2.31 9.68
N GLU A 293 -2.30 2.48 9.82
CA GLU A 293 -1.69 3.47 10.72
C GLU A 293 -1.44 4.83 10.07
N TYR A 294 -1.25 4.89 8.73
CA TYR A 294 -0.93 6.15 8.03
C TYR A 294 -1.85 6.45 6.84
N GLY A 295 -2.33 5.42 6.14
CA GLY A 295 -3.16 5.60 4.96
C GLY A 295 -2.38 5.81 3.67
N LEU A 296 -2.16 4.74 2.90
CA LEU A 296 -1.30 4.74 1.70
C LEU A 296 -1.81 5.65 0.58
N GLY A 297 -3.12 5.88 0.50
CA GLY A 297 -3.68 6.79 -0.49
C GLY A 297 -3.39 8.26 -0.18
N GLN A 298 -3.46 8.65 1.10
CA GLN A 298 -3.12 10.01 1.52
C GLN A 298 -1.62 10.31 1.39
N MET A 299 -0.78 9.26 1.38
CA MET A 299 0.66 9.32 1.18
C MET A 299 1.07 9.21 -0.30
N ALA A 300 0.11 9.20 -1.23
CA ALA A 300 0.40 9.08 -2.66
C ALA A 300 1.21 10.27 -3.17
N ASN A 301 2.12 9.98 -4.09
CA ASN A 301 2.94 10.99 -4.75
C ASN A 301 2.22 11.58 -5.97
N SER A 302 2.47 12.84 -6.24
CA SER A 302 2.17 13.46 -7.53
C SER A 302 3.22 13.02 -8.55
N LEU A 303 2.82 12.17 -9.50
CA LEU A 303 3.73 11.53 -10.44
C LEU A 303 4.20 12.47 -11.55
N GLN A 304 5.42 12.26 -12.04
CA GLN A 304 6.04 13.11 -13.04
C GLN A 304 6.47 12.32 -14.28
N LEU A 305 6.12 12.85 -15.45
CA LEU A 305 6.58 12.28 -16.71
C LEU A 305 8.10 12.40 -16.84
N GLY A 306 8.73 11.29 -17.20
CA GLY A 306 10.18 11.20 -17.38
C GLY A 306 10.93 10.72 -16.13
N CYS A 307 10.32 10.83 -14.95
CA CYS A 307 10.88 10.30 -13.70
C CYS A 307 10.15 9.01 -13.31
N ASP A 308 8.85 9.12 -12.99
CA ASP A 308 8.06 8.01 -12.47
C ASP A 308 7.47 7.14 -13.58
N CYS A 309 7.22 7.73 -14.74
CA CYS A 309 6.61 7.07 -15.90
C CYS A 309 7.24 7.54 -17.21
N LEU A 310 7.33 6.66 -18.21
CA LEU A 310 7.83 6.96 -19.55
C LEU A 310 6.76 6.64 -20.62
N GLY A 311 6.75 7.41 -21.72
CA GLY A 311 5.86 7.22 -22.86
C GLY A 311 4.71 8.22 -22.92
N GLU A 312 3.64 7.84 -23.63
CA GLU A 312 2.41 8.63 -23.73
C GLU A 312 1.50 8.31 -22.55
N ILE A 313 1.42 9.22 -21.59
CA ILE A 313 0.81 9.00 -20.29
C ILE A 313 -0.51 9.74 -20.12
N ARG A 314 -1.45 9.16 -19.39
CA ARG A 314 -2.61 9.83 -18.82
C ARG A 314 -2.60 9.65 -17.29
N TYR A 315 -3.08 10.67 -16.61
CA TYR A 315 -3.14 10.69 -15.14
C TYR A 315 -4.57 10.89 -14.65
N LEU A 316 -4.84 10.41 -13.44
CA LEU A 316 -5.99 10.81 -12.64
C LEU A 316 -5.49 11.46 -11.35
N ASP A 317 -6.19 12.50 -10.93
CA ASP A 317 -5.99 13.15 -9.64
C ASP A 317 -6.71 12.37 -8.54
N ALA A 318 -6.26 12.53 -7.30
CA ALA A 318 -6.94 12.01 -6.12
C ALA A 318 -7.40 13.18 -5.24
N THR A 319 -8.67 13.16 -4.83
CA THR A 319 -9.20 14.14 -3.88
C THR A 319 -9.54 13.45 -2.58
N PHE A 320 -8.98 13.94 -1.48
CA PHE A 320 -9.16 13.46 -0.12
C PHE A 320 -9.66 14.57 0.80
N CYS A 321 -9.96 14.22 2.03
CA CYS A 321 -10.21 15.15 3.11
C CYS A 321 -8.95 15.30 3.97
N ASP A 322 -8.55 16.52 4.28
CA ASP A 322 -7.52 16.75 5.27
C ASP A 322 -8.08 16.56 6.71
N GLN A 323 -7.21 16.52 7.69
CA GLN A 323 -7.58 16.35 9.10
C GLN A 323 -8.49 17.45 9.66
N ASN A 324 -8.59 18.60 8.99
CA ASN A 324 -9.44 19.72 9.36
C ASN A 324 -10.80 19.71 8.66
N GLY A 325 -11.08 18.68 7.86
CA GLY A 325 -12.32 18.55 7.11
C GLY A 325 -12.35 19.38 5.83
N GLN A 326 -11.19 19.68 5.24
CA GLN A 326 -11.10 20.41 3.97
C GLN A 326 -10.68 19.46 2.84
N PRO A 327 -11.21 19.65 1.63
CA PRO A 327 -10.75 18.88 0.47
C PRO A 327 -9.29 19.21 0.14
N MET A 328 -8.52 18.16 -0.13
CA MET A 328 -7.13 18.21 -0.56
C MET A 328 -7.00 17.38 -1.84
N THR A 329 -6.31 17.89 -2.85
CA THR A 329 -6.09 17.17 -4.11
C THR A 329 -4.61 16.88 -4.30
N ILE A 330 -4.30 15.61 -4.57
CA ILE A 330 -2.99 15.18 -5.06
C ILE A 330 -3.13 15.07 -6.59
N PRO A 331 -2.49 15.97 -7.36
CA PRO A 331 -2.54 15.90 -8.81
C PRO A 331 -1.73 14.70 -9.32
N GLN A 332 -2.17 14.11 -10.44
CA GLN A 332 -1.44 13.03 -11.10
C GLN A 332 -1.12 11.84 -10.17
N ALA A 333 -2.07 11.47 -9.31
CA ALA A 333 -1.87 10.41 -8.32
C ALA A 333 -1.89 8.99 -8.93
N ILE A 334 -2.61 8.78 -10.03
CA ILE A 334 -2.67 7.51 -10.76
C ILE A 334 -2.09 7.73 -12.16
N CYS A 335 -1.15 6.87 -12.54
CA CYS A 335 -0.52 6.85 -13.86
C CYS A 335 -1.10 5.72 -14.72
N MET A 336 -1.35 6.02 -16.01
CA MET A 336 -1.82 5.05 -17.00
C MET A 336 -1.00 5.18 -18.27
N HIS A 337 -0.46 4.06 -18.75
CA HIS A 337 0.30 4.01 -20.01
C HIS A 337 0.33 2.61 -20.61
N GLU A 338 0.88 2.51 -21.80
CA GLU A 338 1.10 1.24 -22.50
C GLU A 338 2.60 0.93 -22.55
N GLU A 339 2.93 -0.35 -22.46
CA GLU A 339 4.31 -0.84 -22.59
C GLU A 339 4.43 -1.93 -23.65
N ASP A 340 5.50 -1.92 -24.43
CA ASP A 340 5.94 -3.10 -25.17
C ASP A 340 6.52 -4.13 -24.19
N TYR A 341 5.98 -5.37 -24.25
CA TYR A 341 6.43 -6.45 -23.36
C TYR A 341 7.02 -7.64 -24.14
N GLY A 342 7.69 -7.35 -25.27
CA GLY A 342 8.41 -8.33 -26.03
C GLY A 342 7.51 -9.23 -26.89
N ILE A 343 7.73 -10.53 -26.81
CA ILE A 343 7.05 -11.53 -27.64
C ILE A 343 5.89 -12.15 -26.84
N LEU A 344 4.66 -12.08 -27.37
CA LEU A 344 3.51 -12.81 -26.86
C LEU A 344 3.56 -14.27 -27.33
N TRP A 345 3.78 -14.45 -28.61
CA TRP A 345 3.84 -15.76 -29.24
C TRP A 345 4.82 -15.77 -30.39
N LYS A 346 5.57 -16.87 -30.55
CA LYS A 346 6.47 -17.10 -31.67
C LYS A 346 6.50 -18.59 -32.00
N HIS A 347 6.46 -18.89 -33.27
CA HIS A 347 6.75 -20.22 -33.81
C HIS A 347 7.61 -20.13 -35.05
N PHE A 348 8.61 -20.99 -35.14
CA PHE A 348 9.38 -21.26 -36.34
C PHE A 348 9.14 -22.70 -36.76
N ASP A 349 8.57 -22.88 -37.94
CA ASP A 349 8.39 -24.24 -38.52
C ASP A 349 9.59 -24.58 -39.39
N ALA A 350 10.46 -25.46 -38.90
CA ALA A 350 11.67 -25.92 -39.58
C ALA A 350 11.38 -26.71 -40.87
N ARG A 351 10.13 -27.16 -41.11
CA ARG A 351 9.75 -27.89 -42.32
C ARG A 351 9.41 -26.96 -43.47
N SER A 352 8.78 -25.84 -43.17
CA SER A 352 8.43 -24.83 -44.19
C SER A 352 9.42 -23.65 -44.25
N ASP A 353 10.36 -23.57 -43.29
CA ASP A 353 11.25 -22.42 -43.07
C ASP A 353 10.49 -21.10 -42.83
N GLU A 354 9.30 -21.18 -42.20
CA GLU A 354 8.45 -20.04 -41.93
C GLU A 354 8.49 -19.66 -40.44
N SER A 355 8.42 -18.36 -40.15
CA SER A 355 8.39 -17.82 -38.80
C SER A 355 7.20 -16.89 -38.63
N GLU A 356 6.38 -17.16 -37.63
CA GLU A 356 5.30 -16.27 -37.20
C GLU A 356 5.60 -15.69 -35.83
N VAL A 357 5.31 -14.40 -35.64
CA VAL A 357 5.54 -13.67 -34.39
C VAL A 357 4.35 -12.78 -34.08
N ARG A 358 3.98 -12.74 -32.80
CA ARG A 358 3.05 -11.74 -32.25
C ARG A 358 3.74 -11.01 -31.11
N ARG A 359 3.73 -9.67 -31.16
CA ARG A 359 4.23 -8.80 -30.08
C ARG A 359 3.25 -8.77 -28.93
N ASN A 360 3.79 -8.67 -27.73
CA ASN A 360 3.01 -8.43 -26.53
C ASN A 360 3.00 -6.94 -26.19
N ARG A 361 1.86 -6.44 -25.79
CA ARG A 361 1.67 -5.12 -25.22
C ARG A 361 0.89 -5.27 -23.93
N ARG A 362 1.25 -4.51 -22.91
CA ARG A 362 0.49 -4.47 -21.66
C ARG A 362 0.07 -3.03 -21.36
N PHE A 363 -1.04 -2.93 -20.66
CA PHE A 363 -1.55 -1.68 -20.13
C PHE A 363 -1.24 -1.60 -18.65
N VAL A 364 -0.79 -0.45 -18.20
CA VAL A 364 -0.35 -0.21 -16.82
C VAL A 364 -1.28 0.78 -16.16
N VAL A 365 -1.71 0.46 -14.93
CA VAL A 365 -2.34 1.39 -13.99
C VAL A 365 -1.56 1.33 -12.69
N SER A 366 -0.97 2.44 -12.29
CA SER A 366 -0.05 2.45 -11.15
C SER A 366 -0.17 3.70 -10.29
N TYR A 367 0.30 3.60 -9.04
CA TYR A 367 0.55 4.73 -8.16
C TYR A 367 1.78 4.46 -7.30
N ILE A 368 2.35 5.51 -6.72
CA ILE A 368 3.48 5.45 -5.80
C ILE A 368 3.10 6.18 -4.53
N CYS A 369 3.49 5.67 -3.37
CA CYS A 369 3.35 6.34 -2.09
C CYS A 369 4.65 6.31 -1.30
N THR A 370 4.88 7.35 -0.48
CA THR A 370 6.02 7.44 0.43
C THR A 370 5.53 7.30 1.86
N VAL A 371 6.04 6.30 2.58
CA VAL A 371 5.76 6.08 4.00
C VAL A 371 7.05 6.15 4.78
N GLY A 372 7.27 7.25 5.50
CA GLY A 372 8.52 7.52 6.19
C GLY A 372 9.70 7.53 5.23
N ASN A 373 10.60 6.55 5.38
CA ASN A 373 11.81 6.39 4.58
C ASN A 373 11.63 5.53 3.31
N TYR A 374 10.50 4.85 3.14
CA TYR A 374 10.28 3.94 2.03
C TYR A 374 9.32 4.51 0.99
N ASP A 375 9.59 4.19 -0.27
CA ASP A 375 8.72 4.44 -1.39
C ASP A 375 8.21 3.11 -1.95
N TYR A 376 6.90 3.02 -2.15
CA TYR A 376 6.24 1.83 -2.68
C TYR A 376 5.50 2.16 -3.95
N GLY A 377 5.87 1.49 -5.04
CA GLY A 377 5.15 1.56 -6.30
C GLY A 377 4.31 0.31 -6.52
N PHE A 378 3.03 0.48 -6.81
CA PHE A 378 2.08 -0.59 -7.08
C PHE A 378 1.62 -0.50 -8.52
N TYR A 379 1.91 -1.55 -9.29
CA TYR A 379 1.70 -1.59 -10.73
C TYR A 379 0.76 -2.73 -11.08
N TRP A 380 -0.41 -2.40 -11.63
CA TRP A 380 -1.33 -3.36 -12.21
C TRP A 380 -1.11 -3.41 -13.71
N TYR A 381 -0.78 -4.59 -14.22
CA TYR A 381 -0.55 -4.86 -15.64
C TYR A 381 -1.69 -5.69 -16.21
N PHE A 382 -2.26 -5.22 -17.31
CA PHE A 382 -3.31 -5.90 -18.05
C PHE A 382 -2.77 -6.33 -19.41
N TYR A 383 -2.84 -7.60 -19.69
CA TYR A 383 -2.29 -8.19 -20.91
C TYR A 383 -3.36 -8.45 -21.95
N GLN A 384 -2.93 -8.57 -23.23
CA GLN A 384 -3.83 -8.78 -24.37
C GLN A 384 -4.57 -10.12 -24.34
N ASP A 385 -4.05 -11.11 -23.65
CA ASP A 385 -4.61 -12.46 -23.50
C ASP A 385 -5.59 -12.62 -22.32
N GLY A 386 -5.85 -11.55 -21.57
CA GLY A 386 -6.71 -11.58 -20.39
C GLY A 386 -5.98 -11.83 -19.07
N THR A 387 -4.65 -11.93 -19.08
CA THR A 387 -3.85 -12.02 -17.86
C THR A 387 -3.82 -10.69 -17.12
N VAL A 388 -3.86 -10.73 -15.79
CA VAL A 388 -3.62 -9.60 -14.89
C VAL A 388 -2.41 -9.94 -14.03
N GLU A 389 -1.49 -9.01 -13.90
CA GLU A 389 -0.33 -9.11 -13.04
C GLU A 389 -0.26 -7.90 -12.11
N LEU A 390 0.21 -8.12 -10.89
CA LEU A 390 0.49 -7.08 -9.92
C LEU A 390 1.96 -7.16 -9.53
N GLU A 391 2.66 -6.05 -9.68
CA GLU A 391 4.04 -5.88 -9.23
C GLU A 391 4.08 -4.82 -8.13
N THR A 392 4.81 -5.11 -7.05
CA THR A 392 5.15 -4.13 -6.03
C THR A 392 6.64 -3.82 -6.11
N LYS A 393 6.99 -2.54 -6.22
CA LYS A 393 8.36 -2.04 -6.16
C LYS A 393 8.58 -1.38 -4.81
N ALA A 394 9.42 -1.99 -3.98
CA ALA A 394 9.89 -1.39 -2.73
C ALA A 394 11.23 -0.70 -3.00
N THR A 395 11.30 0.59 -2.71
CA THR A 395 12.46 1.45 -2.90
C THR A 395 12.53 2.50 -1.79
N GLY A 396 13.21 3.61 -2.00
CA GLY A 396 13.39 4.67 -1.00
C GLY A 396 14.70 4.54 -0.25
N ILE A 397 14.73 4.92 1.02
CA ILE A 397 15.90 4.95 1.87
C ILE A 397 15.76 3.88 2.96
N MET A 398 16.81 3.13 3.18
CA MET A 398 16.89 2.07 4.19
C MET A 398 16.80 2.67 5.60
N GLN A 399 15.99 2.12 6.48
CA GLN A 399 15.97 2.49 7.89
C GLN A 399 17.21 1.96 8.60
N THR A 400 17.82 2.78 9.44
CA THR A 400 19.15 2.55 10.00
C THR A 400 19.17 2.67 11.52
N GLN A 401 20.27 2.15 12.10
CA GLN A 401 20.58 2.20 13.52
C GLN A 401 22.05 2.53 13.77
N THR A 402 22.34 3.02 14.95
CA THR A 402 23.72 3.21 15.41
C THR A 402 24.39 1.89 15.76
N VAL A 403 25.66 1.74 15.39
CA VAL A 403 26.47 0.56 15.73
C VAL A 403 27.76 1.04 16.39
N PRO A 404 28.17 0.49 17.56
CA PRO A 404 29.45 0.82 18.17
C PRO A 404 30.62 0.47 17.24
N GLU A 405 31.68 1.27 17.32
CA GLU A 405 32.86 1.06 16.49
C GLU A 405 33.49 -0.32 16.66
N GLY A 406 33.79 -0.99 15.55
CA GLY A 406 34.37 -2.33 15.55
C GLY A 406 33.40 -3.46 15.87
N GLN A 407 32.12 -3.18 16.07
CA GLN A 407 31.08 -4.18 16.27
C GLN A 407 30.27 -4.42 14.99
N LEU A 408 29.61 -5.58 14.91
CA LEU A 408 28.62 -5.91 13.91
C LEU A 408 27.23 -5.92 14.58
N PRO A 409 26.18 -5.43 13.91
CA PRO A 409 24.84 -5.52 14.45
C PRO A 409 24.40 -6.99 14.52
N GLN A 410 23.81 -7.40 15.61
CA GLN A 410 23.33 -8.78 15.79
C GLN A 410 22.09 -9.08 14.93
N TRP A 411 21.26 -8.08 14.70
CA TRP A 411 19.95 -8.20 14.06
C TRP A 411 19.85 -7.41 12.74
N GLY A 412 20.99 -7.24 12.07
CA GLY A 412 21.08 -6.47 10.84
C GLY A 412 22.44 -6.61 10.19
N GLU A 413 22.70 -5.75 9.21
CA GLU A 413 23.97 -5.69 8.48
C GLU A 413 24.62 -4.33 8.66
N LEU A 414 25.97 -4.32 8.71
CA LEU A 414 26.72 -3.07 8.69
C LEU A 414 26.75 -2.50 7.27
N VAL A 415 26.19 -1.31 7.07
CA VAL A 415 26.08 -0.68 5.74
C VAL A 415 27.07 0.46 5.54
N ALA A 416 27.58 1.04 6.62
CA ALA A 416 28.69 2.01 6.64
C ALA A 416 29.35 1.98 8.01
N PRO A 417 30.52 2.64 8.24
CA PRO A 417 31.13 2.71 9.53
C PRO A 417 30.15 3.23 10.60
N ARG A 418 29.90 2.45 11.64
CA ARG A 418 28.97 2.72 12.76
C ARG A 418 27.49 2.87 12.34
N LEU A 419 27.13 2.43 11.15
CA LEU A 419 25.77 2.48 10.60
C LEU A 419 25.31 1.07 10.23
N GLY A 420 24.28 0.60 10.87
CA GLY A 420 23.64 -0.68 10.56
C GLY A 420 22.27 -0.52 9.94
N ALA A 421 21.82 -1.53 9.21
CA ALA A 421 20.45 -1.69 8.75
C ALA A 421 19.85 -2.95 9.35
N MET A 422 18.66 -2.87 9.91
CA MET A 422 17.98 -3.97 10.57
C MET A 422 17.37 -4.94 9.55
N HIS A 423 17.41 -6.23 9.85
CA HIS A 423 16.63 -7.22 9.12
C HIS A 423 15.13 -6.97 9.32
N HIS A 424 14.37 -6.97 8.23
CA HIS A 424 12.92 -6.80 8.26
C HIS A 424 12.28 -7.46 7.03
N GLN A 425 10.97 -7.60 7.06
CA GLN A 425 10.17 -8.12 5.97
C GLN A 425 9.11 -7.10 5.58
N HIS A 426 8.65 -7.15 4.32
CA HIS A 426 7.49 -6.39 3.85
C HIS A 426 6.43 -7.39 3.39
N PHE A 427 5.24 -7.29 3.94
CA PHE A 427 4.09 -8.10 3.54
C PHE A 427 3.00 -7.21 2.96
N PHE A 428 2.58 -7.55 1.75
CA PHE A 428 1.54 -6.84 1.01
C PHE A 428 0.30 -7.73 0.94
N ASN A 429 -0.75 -7.35 1.64
CA ASN A 429 -2.01 -8.09 1.66
C ASN A 429 -2.99 -7.51 0.64
N PHE A 430 -3.07 -8.14 -0.54
CA PHE A 430 -4.02 -7.75 -1.58
C PHE A 430 -5.35 -8.50 -1.41
N ARG A 431 -6.45 -7.75 -1.40
CA ARG A 431 -7.79 -8.27 -1.44
C ARG A 431 -8.32 -8.27 -2.87
N LEU A 432 -8.64 -9.46 -3.38
CA LEU A 432 -9.18 -9.66 -4.72
C LEU A 432 -10.61 -10.20 -4.60
N ASP A 433 -11.58 -9.37 -4.93
CA ASP A 433 -12.98 -9.78 -5.00
C ASP A 433 -13.27 -10.29 -6.42
N MET A 434 -13.07 -11.58 -6.62
CA MET A 434 -13.22 -12.23 -7.92
C MET A 434 -14.68 -12.34 -8.33
N THR A 435 -14.93 -12.12 -9.64
CA THR A 435 -16.25 -12.26 -10.25
C THR A 435 -16.15 -12.93 -11.62
N VAL A 436 -15.43 -14.05 -11.69
CA VAL A 436 -15.18 -14.75 -12.96
C VAL A 436 -16.50 -15.17 -13.59
N ASP A 437 -16.89 -14.48 -14.69
CA ASP A 437 -18.17 -14.64 -15.42
C ASP A 437 -19.43 -14.51 -14.55
N GLY A 438 -19.33 -13.90 -13.39
CA GLY A 438 -20.43 -13.67 -12.47
C GLY A 438 -20.04 -13.80 -10.99
N PRO A 439 -20.97 -13.52 -10.06
CA PRO A 439 -20.64 -13.36 -8.64
C PRO A 439 -20.45 -14.68 -7.88
N ARG A 440 -20.88 -15.82 -8.43
CA ARG A 440 -20.76 -17.14 -7.79
C ARG A 440 -19.51 -17.85 -8.26
N ASN A 441 -18.48 -17.82 -7.43
CA ASN A 441 -17.21 -18.48 -7.73
C ASN A 441 -16.85 -19.52 -6.67
N SER A 442 -16.05 -20.49 -7.06
CA SER A 442 -15.45 -21.50 -6.19
C SER A 442 -13.94 -21.48 -6.32
N VAL A 443 -13.24 -21.74 -5.23
CA VAL A 443 -11.77 -21.74 -5.19
C VAL A 443 -11.26 -23.14 -4.99
N TYR A 444 -10.36 -23.58 -5.84
CA TYR A 444 -9.65 -24.84 -5.73
C TYR A 444 -8.17 -24.61 -5.50
N GLU A 445 -7.59 -25.28 -4.52
CA GLU A 445 -6.16 -25.47 -4.41
C GLU A 445 -5.73 -26.57 -5.37
N ILE A 446 -4.71 -26.31 -6.19
CA ILE A 446 -4.18 -27.26 -7.16
C ILE A 446 -2.74 -27.62 -6.78
N ASN A 447 -2.48 -28.90 -6.57
CA ASN A 447 -1.15 -29.43 -6.32
C ASN A 447 -0.76 -30.42 -7.43
N SER A 448 0.44 -30.29 -7.98
CA SER A 448 0.98 -31.29 -8.89
C SER A 448 1.47 -32.51 -8.13
N ARG A 449 1.07 -33.70 -8.55
CA ARG A 449 1.49 -34.97 -7.95
C ARG A 449 2.02 -35.92 -9.02
N TYR A 450 3.11 -36.56 -8.71
CA TYR A 450 3.54 -37.74 -9.48
C TYR A 450 2.76 -38.97 -9.03
N ARG A 451 2.61 -39.91 -9.92
CA ARG A 451 2.01 -41.22 -9.59
C ARG A 451 3.12 -42.23 -9.28
N PRO A 452 2.93 -43.12 -8.29
CA PRO A 452 3.86 -44.21 -8.04
C PRO A 452 4.05 -45.12 -9.27
N ILE A 453 5.15 -45.83 -9.32
CA ILE A 453 5.39 -46.86 -10.34
C ILE A 453 4.41 -48.01 -10.09
N ASP A 454 3.61 -48.30 -11.10
CA ASP A 454 2.68 -49.44 -11.15
C ASP A 454 2.52 -49.91 -12.60
N GLU A 455 1.61 -50.85 -12.85
CA GLU A 455 1.34 -51.39 -14.21
C GLU A 455 0.93 -50.28 -15.19
N SER A 456 0.24 -49.23 -14.72
CA SER A 456 -0.19 -48.09 -15.54
C SER A 456 0.89 -47.02 -15.70
N ASN A 457 1.93 -47.05 -14.88
CA ASN A 457 3.04 -46.09 -14.87
C ASN A 457 4.39 -46.81 -14.67
N PRO A 458 4.75 -47.78 -15.53
CA PRO A 458 5.94 -48.60 -15.32
C PRO A 458 7.26 -47.86 -15.39
N HIS A 459 7.28 -46.65 -15.98
CA HIS A 459 8.45 -45.80 -16.10
C HIS A 459 8.50 -44.66 -15.05
N GLY A 460 7.50 -44.52 -14.20
CA GLY A 460 7.47 -43.50 -13.13
C GLY A 460 7.39 -42.06 -13.59
N ILE A 461 6.95 -41.78 -14.82
CA ILE A 461 6.91 -40.43 -15.40
C ILE A 461 5.54 -39.75 -15.33
N ALA A 462 4.52 -40.47 -14.88
CA ALA A 462 3.17 -39.92 -14.85
C ALA A 462 2.99 -38.90 -13.73
N MET A 463 2.48 -37.74 -14.08
CA MET A 463 2.11 -36.68 -13.16
C MET A 463 0.72 -36.13 -13.50
N ARG A 464 0.03 -35.59 -12.51
CA ARG A 464 -1.26 -34.93 -12.70
C ARG A 464 -1.47 -33.82 -11.67
N PRO A 465 -2.27 -32.78 -11.99
CA PRO A 465 -2.79 -31.88 -10.98
C PRO A 465 -3.87 -32.58 -10.14
N GLU A 466 -3.86 -32.35 -8.84
CA GLU A 466 -4.93 -32.72 -7.92
C GLU A 466 -5.59 -31.44 -7.41
N ALA A 467 -6.93 -31.39 -7.49
CA ALA A 467 -7.72 -30.24 -7.13
C ALA A 467 -8.47 -30.50 -5.82
N THR A 468 -8.33 -29.59 -4.85
CA THR A 468 -9.06 -29.61 -3.58
C THR A 468 -9.96 -28.39 -3.51
N LEU A 469 -11.27 -28.56 -3.41
CA LEU A 469 -12.20 -27.47 -3.20
C LEU A 469 -12.02 -26.90 -1.80
N LEU A 470 -11.84 -25.59 -1.70
CA LEU A 470 -11.81 -24.85 -0.45
C LEU A 470 -13.22 -24.32 -0.18
N SER A 471 -13.98 -25.04 0.66
CA SER A 471 -15.39 -24.77 0.90
C SER A 471 -15.67 -23.78 2.02
N ARG A 472 -14.65 -23.48 2.84
CA ARG A 472 -14.70 -22.52 3.96
C ARG A 472 -13.42 -21.72 4.02
N GLU A 473 -13.53 -20.46 4.43
CA GLU A 473 -12.38 -19.56 4.61
C GLU A 473 -11.34 -20.12 5.59
N SER A 474 -11.80 -20.73 6.70
CA SER A 474 -10.91 -21.39 7.68
C SER A 474 -10.08 -22.55 7.09
N GLU A 475 -10.54 -23.14 6.00
CA GLU A 475 -9.81 -24.20 5.25
C GLU A 475 -8.88 -23.59 4.20
N ALA A 476 -9.02 -22.32 3.91
CA ALA A 476 -8.34 -21.63 2.81
C ALA A 476 -7.04 -20.92 3.24
N VAL A 477 -6.68 -20.99 4.51
CA VAL A 477 -5.37 -20.50 5.00
C VAL A 477 -4.29 -21.46 4.51
N ARG A 478 -3.57 -21.07 3.46
CA ARG A 478 -2.63 -21.92 2.73
C ARG A 478 -1.39 -21.15 2.34
N ASP A 479 -0.23 -21.74 2.56
CA ASP A 479 1.04 -21.25 2.07
C ASP A 479 1.32 -21.74 0.64
N MET A 480 2.16 -21.03 -0.07
CA MET A 480 2.78 -21.51 -1.30
C MET A 480 3.59 -22.77 -1.04
N ASP A 481 3.54 -23.72 -1.98
CA ASP A 481 4.32 -24.94 -1.95
C ASP A 481 4.98 -25.17 -3.31
N VAL A 482 6.26 -24.82 -3.38
CA VAL A 482 7.08 -24.99 -4.60
C VAL A 482 7.23 -26.46 -4.95
N SER A 483 7.26 -27.36 -3.96
CA SER A 483 7.48 -28.80 -4.18
C SER A 483 6.30 -29.46 -4.92
N SER A 484 5.10 -28.93 -4.76
CA SER A 484 3.90 -29.37 -5.45
C SER A 484 3.44 -28.44 -6.57
N ASN A 485 4.23 -27.39 -6.89
CA ASN A 485 3.84 -26.36 -7.85
C ASN A 485 2.43 -25.83 -7.57
N ARG A 486 2.15 -25.53 -6.28
CA ARG A 486 0.83 -25.12 -5.82
C ARG A 486 0.39 -23.81 -6.46
N TYR A 487 -0.87 -23.78 -6.86
CA TYR A 487 -1.57 -22.56 -7.27
C TYR A 487 -3.06 -22.69 -6.92
N TRP A 488 -3.79 -21.58 -7.03
CA TRP A 488 -5.24 -21.60 -6.84
C TRP A 488 -5.96 -21.37 -8.17
N LYS A 489 -7.12 -22.00 -8.32
CA LYS A 489 -7.98 -21.85 -9.48
C LYS A 489 -9.34 -21.35 -9.02
N ILE A 490 -9.69 -20.14 -9.46
CA ILE A 490 -10.99 -19.53 -9.20
C ILE A 490 -11.88 -19.83 -10.40
N ILE A 491 -12.94 -20.60 -10.20
CA ILE A 491 -13.84 -21.01 -11.26
C ILE A 491 -15.22 -20.39 -11.08
N ASN A 492 -15.96 -20.29 -12.21
CA ASN A 492 -17.42 -20.14 -12.16
C ASN A 492 -18.05 -21.53 -12.39
N PRO A 493 -18.71 -22.13 -11.37
CA PRO A 493 -19.29 -23.47 -11.51
C PRO A 493 -20.53 -23.53 -12.43
N GLU A 494 -21.06 -22.37 -12.83
CA GLU A 494 -22.27 -22.25 -13.66
C GLU A 494 -21.94 -21.93 -15.13
N LYS A 495 -20.66 -21.71 -15.45
CA LYS A 495 -20.21 -21.35 -16.79
C LYS A 495 -19.17 -22.33 -17.29
N GLU A 496 -19.38 -22.80 -18.50
CA GLU A 496 -18.47 -23.71 -19.19
C GLU A 496 -18.00 -23.07 -20.50
N ASN A 497 -16.77 -23.40 -20.88
CA ASN A 497 -16.23 -23.08 -22.19
C ASN A 497 -16.71 -24.08 -23.25
N SER A 498 -16.28 -23.91 -24.50
CA SER A 498 -16.66 -24.78 -25.62
C SER A 498 -16.19 -26.25 -25.48
N LEU A 499 -15.32 -26.54 -24.49
CA LEU A 499 -14.82 -27.90 -24.20
C LEU A 499 -15.51 -28.53 -23.00
N GLY A 500 -16.53 -27.90 -22.41
CA GLY A 500 -17.23 -28.36 -21.21
C GLY A 500 -16.43 -28.21 -19.93
N ALA A 501 -15.38 -27.39 -19.93
CA ALA A 501 -14.62 -27.04 -18.73
C ALA A 501 -15.11 -25.70 -18.15
N HIS A 502 -15.18 -25.59 -16.82
CA HIS A 502 -15.55 -24.35 -16.17
C HIS A 502 -14.61 -23.21 -16.53
N THR A 503 -15.17 -22.02 -16.76
CA THR A 503 -14.37 -20.80 -16.94
C THR A 503 -13.65 -20.46 -15.65
N ALA A 504 -12.40 -20.02 -15.74
CA ALA A 504 -11.55 -19.85 -14.58
C ALA A 504 -10.41 -18.86 -14.76
N TYR A 505 -9.93 -18.34 -13.64
CA TYR A 505 -8.61 -17.73 -13.53
C TYR A 505 -7.69 -18.58 -12.65
N LYS A 506 -6.41 -18.62 -13.01
CA LYS A 506 -5.35 -19.23 -12.22
C LYS A 506 -4.68 -18.11 -11.42
N LEU A 507 -4.69 -18.21 -10.08
CA LEU A 507 -3.96 -17.32 -9.19
C LEU A 507 -2.60 -17.94 -8.85
N ILE A 508 -1.54 -17.20 -9.13
CA ILE A 508 -0.15 -17.55 -8.81
C ILE A 508 0.41 -16.41 -7.96
N PRO A 509 0.64 -16.61 -6.66
CA PRO A 509 1.07 -15.53 -5.76
C PRO A 509 2.54 -15.10 -5.93
N GLY A 510 3.30 -15.63 -6.87
CA GLY A 510 4.70 -15.27 -7.08
C GLY A 510 5.63 -15.76 -5.97
N HIS A 511 6.69 -15.01 -5.72
CA HIS A 511 7.66 -15.31 -4.67
C HIS A 511 7.17 -14.77 -3.32
N ASN A 512 6.87 -15.68 -2.39
CA ASN A 512 6.43 -15.35 -1.05
C ASN A 512 7.35 -15.98 -0.01
N SER A 513 7.58 -15.29 1.09
CA SER A 513 8.15 -15.85 2.31
C SER A 513 7.09 -15.93 3.40
N THR A 514 7.30 -16.81 4.37
CA THR A 514 6.47 -16.84 5.58
C THR A 514 6.86 -15.70 6.51
N LEU A 515 5.91 -15.21 7.30
CA LEU A 515 6.18 -14.26 8.37
C LEU A 515 7.09 -14.91 9.41
N LEU A 516 8.22 -14.28 9.71
CA LEU A 516 9.20 -14.76 10.69
C LEU A 516 8.95 -14.21 12.10
N ALA A 517 8.12 -13.17 12.24
CA ALA A 517 7.71 -12.68 13.55
C ALA A 517 6.85 -13.73 14.27
N HIS A 518 6.93 -13.72 15.61
CA HIS A 518 6.10 -14.60 16.43
C HIS A 518 4.63 -14.24 16.25
N PRO A 519 3.73 -15.24 16.06
CA PRO A 519 2.29 -15.03 15.95
C PRO A 519 1.68 -14.33 17.15
#